data_8a66cbb1e4be0dc3b8c6d56470821fa8
#
_entry.id   8a66cbb1e4be0dc3b8c6d56470821fa8
#
_cell.length_a   1.000
_cell.length_b   1.000
_cell.length_c   1.000
_cell.angle_alpha   90.00
_cell.angle_beta   90.00
_cell.angle_gamma   90.00
#
_symmetry.space_group_name_H-M   'P 1'
#
loop_
_entity.id
_entity.type
_entity.pdbx_description
1 polymer ?
#
loop_
_entity_poly.entity_id
_entity_poly.type
_entity_poly.pdbx_seq_one_letter_code
_entity_poly.pdbx_strand_id
1 'polypeptide(L)'
;SILATLEEGDILFIDEIHRLPRQVEEMLYSAMEDYKIDILIGTAEQMKSITMDLPHFTLIGATTREGMLTKPLYDRFQNHYKLEAYTEEDLSKIIQNTAEKYDLKIADELALKIAKASRQTPRIANNLTKKIADYSLVHGKITDKSLKDAFDLIGINEEGLTLSDQKYLGLLEAAAPKPVGLNTIAAWLGESEDTIQDKIEPFLIQKGYILRTSSGRILNSVFL
;
A
#
# COMPACT_ATOMS: atom_id res chain seq x y z
N SER A 1 -8.55 24.42 -12.87
CA SER A 1 -7.61 23.27 -13.04
C SER A 1 -6.34 23.56 -12.27
N ILE A 2 -5.82 22.58 -11.52
CA ILE A 2 -4.52 22.71 -10.81
C ILE A 2 -3.39 23.06 -11.79
N LEU A 3 -3.43 22.53 -13.02
CA LEU A 3 -2.43 22.84 -14.03
C LEU A 3 -2.32 24.36 -14.32
N ALA A 4 -3.43 25.09 -14.24
CA ALA A 4 -3.47 26.54 -14.48
C ALA A 4 -2.86 27.38 -13.34
N THR A 5 -2.52 26.78 -12.21
CA THR A 5 -1.91 27.46 -11.05
C THR A 5 -0.43 27.12 -10.86
N LEU A 6 0.13 26.34 -11.79
CA LEU A 6 1.56 25.99 -11.74
C LEU A 6 2.42 27.18 -12.09
N GLU A 7 3.57 27.27 -11.43
CA GLU A 7 4.63 28.22 -11.68
C GLU A 7 5.87 27.53 -12.28
N GLU A 8 6.81 28.30 -12.81
CA GLU A 8 8.02 27.77 -13.42
C GLU A 8 8.85 26.95 -12.40
N GLY A 9 9.13 25.70 -12.75
CA GLY A 9 9.90 24.78 -11.92
C GLY A 9 9.11 24.04 -10.86
N ASP A 10 7.78 24.19 -10.81
CA ASP A 10 6.92 23.45 -9.89
C ASP A 10 6.95 21.93 -10.12
N ILE A 11 6.63 21.19 -9.09
CA ILE A 11 6.45 19.73 -9.12
C ILE A 11 5.01 19.39 -8.90
N LEU A 12 4.38 18.77 -9.90
CA LEU A 12 3.03 18.21 -9.78
C LEU A 12 3.15 16.70 -9.48
N PHE A 13 2.73 16.30 -8.27
CA PHE A 13 2.67 14.90 -7.88
C PHE A 13 1.23 14.38 -7.98
N ILE A 14 1.04 13.27 -8.70
CA ILE A 14 -0.25 12.59 -8.84
C ILE A 14 -0.14 11.18 -8.26
N ASP A 15 -0.78 10.96 -7.11
CA ASP A 15 -0.87 9.63 -6.50
C ASP A 15 -2.00 8.81 -7.16
N GLU A 16 -1.78 7.50 -7.29
CA GLU A 16 -2.69 6.55 -7.95
C GLU A 16 -3.13 7.03 -9.35
N ILE A 17 -2.17 7.49 -10.15
CA ILE A 17 -2.39 8.11 -11.46
C ILE A 17 -3.23 7.23 -12.41
N HIS A 18 -3.24 5.90 -12.22
CA HIS A 18 -4.09 4.98 -12.99
C HIS A 18 -5.60 5.19 -12.77
N ARG A 19 -6.00 6.00 -11.78
CA ARG A 19 -7.39 6.33 -11.50
C ARG A 19 -7.87 7.62 -12.17
N LEU A 20 -7.03 8.28 -12.93
CA LEU A 20 -7.44 9.49 -13.63
C LEU A 20 -8.57 9.20 -14.62
N PRO A 21 -9.62 10.05 -14.65
CA PRO A 21 -10.60 10.00 -15.72
C PRO A 21 -9.93 10.25 -17.08
N ARG A 22 -10.38 9.56 -18.13
CA ARG A 22 -9.78 9.63 -19.46
C ARG A 22 -9.63 11.06 -19.99
N GLN A 23 -10.61 11.92 -19.74
CA GLN A 23 -10.54 13.33 -20.13
C GLN A 23 -9.40 14.10 -19.46
N VAL A 24 -9.12 13.80 -18.18
CA VAL A 24 -8.00 14.41 -17.45
C VAL A 24 -6.66 13.86 -17.95
N GLU A 25 -6.61 12.57 -18.27
CA GLU A 25 -5.45 11.94 -18.86
C GLU A 25 -5.09 12.55 -20.22
N GLU A 26 -6.09 12.78 -21.09
CA GLU A 26 -5.92 13.43 -22.40
C GLU A 26 -5.41 14.89 -22.26
N MET A 27 -5.86 15.62 -21.23
CA MET A 27 -5.33 16.95 -20.93
C MET A 27 -3.85 16.89 -20.50
N LEU A 28 -3.46 15.85 -19.76
CA LEU A 28 -2.05 15.67 -19.35
C LEU A 28 -1.14 15.41 -20.53
N TYR A 29 -1.61 14.76 -21.61
CA TYR A 29 -0.77 14.53 -22.78
C TYR A 29 -0.23 15.85 -23.37
N SER A 30 -1.10 16.81 -23.63
CA SER A 30 -0.70 18.12 -24.14
C SER A 30 0.12 18.91 -23.14
N ALA A 31 -0.20 18.79 -21.83
CA ALA A 31 0.56 19.43 -20.78
C ALA A 31 2.00 18.88 -20.67
N MET A 32 2.20 17.57 -20.89
CA MET A 32 3.51 16.93 -20.82
C MET A 32 4.36 17.14 -22.07
N GLU A 33 3.73 17.20 -23.26
CA GLU A 33 4.44 17.31 -24.53
C GLU A 33 4.68 18.77 -24.94
N ASP A 34 3.64 19.60 -24.88
CA ASP A 34 3.62 20.93 -25.46
C ASP A 34 3.58 22.06 -24.42
N TYR A 35 3.50 21.72 -23.12
CA TYR A 35 3.24 22.68 -22.05
C TYR A 35 2.01 23.55 -22.32
N LYS A 36 0.91 22.93 -22.77
CA LYS A 36 -0.35 23.59 -23.11
C LYS A 36 -1.53 22.80 -22.60
N ILE A 37 -2.61 23.50 -22.31
CA ILE A 37 -3.90 22.91 -22.01
C ILE A 37 -5.01 23.62 -22.77
N ASP A 38 -6.01 22.85 -23.23
CA ASP A 38 -7.23 23.38 -23.80
C ASP A 38 -8.32 23.45 -22.75
N ILE A 39 -8.83 24.63 -22.51
CA ILE A 39 -9.91 24.90 -21.56
C ILE A 39 -11.19 25.21 -22.34
N LEU A 40 -12.25 24.46 -22.07
CA LEU A 40 -13.57 24.75 -22.61
C LEU A 40 -14.26 25.82 -21.74
N ILE A 41 -14.58 26.95 -22.34
CA ILE A 41 -15.27 28.07 -21.68
C ILE A 41 -16.58 28.34 -22.43
N GLY A 42 -17.67 28.51 -21.67
CA GLY A 42 -18.98 28.88 -22.22
C GLY A 42 -20.12 28.03 -21.70
N THR A 43 -21.33 28.33 -22.22
CA THR A 43 -22.53 27.53 -21.96
C THR A 43 -22.67 26.41 -22.99
N ALA A 44 -23.54 25.43 -22.74
CA ALA A 44 -23.76 24.28 -23.63
C ALA A 44 -24.04 24.64 -25.10
N GLU A 45 -24.55 25.85 -25.36
CA GLU A 45 -24.89 26.36 -26.71
C GLU A 45 -23.73 27.13 -27.38
N GLN A 46 -22.72 27.59 -26.61
CA GLN A 46 -21.60 28.37 -27.11
C GLN A 46 -20.31 28.02 -26.37
N MET A 47 -19.82 26.80 -26.57
CA MET A 47 -18.52 26.40 -26.06
C MET A 47 -17.38 26.87 -26.96
N LYS A 48 -16.38 27.56 -26.38
CA LYS A 48 -15.14 27.91 -27.06
C LYS A 48 -13.99 27.22 -26.34
N SER A 49 -13.09 26.63 -27.13
CA SER A 49 -11.81 26.15 -26.60
C SER A 49 -10.81 27.30 -26.59
N ILE A 50 -10.16 27.51 -25.47
CA ILE A 50 -9.05 28.44 -25.33
C ILE A 50 -7.83 27.63 -24.91
N THR A 51 -6.79 27.68 -25.73
CA THR A 51 -5.50 27.09 -25.42
C THR A 51 -4.73 28.04 -24.49
N MET A 52 -4.24 27.51 -23.37
CA MET A 52 -3.43 28.23 -22.40
C MET A 52 -2.02 27.60 -22.32
N ASP A 53 -1.00 28.43 -22.40
CA ASP A 53 0.39 28.00 -22.17
C ASP A 53 0.61 27.72 -20.68
N LEU A 54 1.37 26.65 -20.40
CA LEU A 54 1.78 26.28 -19.04
C LEU A 54 3.28 26.59 -18.87
N PRO A 55 3.72 26.94 -17.66
CA PRO A 55 5.15 27.02 -17.34
C PRO A 55 5.77 25.62 -17.41
N HIS A 56 7.10 25.56 -17.47
CA HIS A 56 7.79 24.27 -17.37
C HIS A 56 7.68 23.73 -15.94
N PHE A 57 7.17 22.53 -15.81
CA PHE A 57 6.97 21.82 -14.55
C PHE A 57 7.44 20.38 -14.65
N THR A 58 7.63 19.75 -13.49
CA THR A 58 7.94 18.32 -13.41
C THR A 58 6.70 17.55 -12.98
N LEU A 59 6.30 16.54 -13.77
CA LEU A 59 5.22 15.63 -13.40
C LEU A 59 5.79 14.36 -12.79
N ILE A 60 5.31 14.01 -11.59
CA ILE A 60 5.61 12.74 -10.92
C ILE A 60 4.30 11.99 -10.75
N GLY A 61 4.19 10.80 -11.35
CA GLY A 61 3.06 9.90 -11.18
C GLY A 61 3.43 8.71 -10.31
N ALA A 62 2.60 8.37 -9.35
CA ALA A 62 2.72 7.14 -8.57
C ALA A 62 1.54 6.21 -8.84
N THR A 63 1.78 4.90 -8.89
CA THR A 63 0.74 3.90 -9.08
C THR A 63 1.09 2.58 -8.40
N THR A 64 0.08 1.91 -7.84
CA THR A 64 0.18 0.52 -7.38
C THR A 64 -0.18 -0.49 -8.47
N ARG A 65 -0.68 -0.02 -9.63
CA ARG A 65 -1.21 -0.84 -10.74
C ARG A 65 -0.70 -0.34 -12.08
N GLU A 66 0.61 -0.52 -12.33
CA GLU A 66 1.26 -0.10 -13.59
C GLU A 66 0.52 -0.62 -14.83
N GLY A 67 0.06 -1.89 -14.81
CA GLY A 67 -0.68 -2.49 -15.92
C GLY A 67 -2.06 -1.87 -16.23
N MET A 68 -2.55 -0.95 -15.39
CA MET A 68 -3.79 -0.19 -15.64
C MET A 68 -3.53 1.17 -16.30
N LEU A 69 -2.27 1.59 -16.42
CA LEU A 69 -1.94 2.80 -17.17
C LEU A 69 -2.18 2.56 -18.65
N THR A 70 -2.74 3.57 -19.32
CA THR A 70 -2.82 3.52 -20.77
C THR A 70 -1.42 3.62 -21.35
N LYS A 71 -1.18 2.92 -22.48
CA LYS A 71 0.11 2.99 -23.15
C LYS A 71 0.53 4.43 -23.50
N PRO A 72 -0.36 5.30 -24.02
CA PRO A 72 -0.01 6.68 -24.30
C PRO A 72 0.46 7.48 -23.08
N LEU A 73 -0.15 7.27 -21.89
CA LEU A 73 0.32 7.91 -20.66
C LEU A 73 1.66 7.36 -20.21
N TYR A 74 1.81 6.05 -20.22
CA TYR A 74 3.05 5.38 -19.83
C TYR A 74 4.25 5.85 -20.67
N ASP A 75 4.09 5.87 -22.00
CA ASP A 75 5.18 6.22 -22.94
C ASP A 75 5.62 7.69 -22.82
N ARG A 76 4.82 8.58 -22.20
CA ARG A 76 5.16 9.99 -21.98
C ARG A 76 6.04 10.25 -20.76
N PHE A 77 6.08 9.32 -19.83
CA PHE A 77 7.05 9.39 -18.73
C PHE A 77 8.42 8.96 -19.23
N GLN A 78 9.43 9.82 -19.08
CA GLN A 78 10.79 9.54 -19.51
C GLN A 78 11.50 8.54 -18.59
N ASN A 79 11.11 8.52 -17.33
CA ASN A 79 11.73 7.68 -16.30
C ASN A 79 10.69 6.85 -15.58
N HIS A 80 10.98 5.57 -15.42
CA HIS A 80 10.15 4.62 -14.69
C HIS A 80 10.97 4.00 -13.56
N TYR A 81 10.48 4.11 -12.34
CA TYR A 81 11.11 3.58 -11.15
C TYR A 81 10.20 2.57 -10.47
N LYS A 82 10.72 1.38 -10.21
CA LYS A 82 10.02 0.38 -9.42
C LYS A 82 10.56 0.43 -8.00
N LEU A 83 9.68 0.75 -7.05
CA LEU A 83 10.01 0.72 -5.63
C LEU A 83 10.00 -0.72 -5.14
N GLU A 84 11.06 -1.11 -4.44
CA GLU A 84 11.18 -2.41 -3.81
C GLU A 84 10.61 -2.39 -2.39
N ALA A 85 10.30 -3.57 -1.86
CA ALA A 85 9.90 -3.70 -0.47
C ALA A 85 11.06 -3.34 0.47
N TYR A 86 10.75 -2.70 1.59
CA TYR A 86 11.74 -2.35 2.60
C TYR A 86 12.28 -3.60 3.28
N THR A 87 13.58 -3.58 3.62
CA THR A 87 14.19 -4.60 4.48
C THR A 87 13.74 -4.40 5.94
N GLU A 88 13.92 -5.43 6.77
CA GLU A 88 13.61 -5.31 8.21
C GLU A 88 14.53 -4.29 8.89
N GLU A 89 15.79 -4.18 8.43
CA GLU A 89 16.77 -3.20 8.91
C GLU A 89 16.35 -1.76 8.58
N ASP A 90 15.86 -1.51 7.37
CA ASP A 90 15.40 -0.18 6.99
C ASP A 90 14.10 0.21 7.73
N LEU A 91 13.19 -0.76 7.90
CA LEU A 91 12.00 -0.55 8.71
C LEU A 91 12.34 -0.32 10.18
N SER A 92 13.35 -0.99 10.72
CA SER A 92 13.81 -0.76 12.09
C SER A 92 14.27 0.68 12.29
N LYS A 93 15.01 1.26 11.34
CA LYS A 93 15.40 2.69 11.37
C LYS A 93 14.19 3.61 11.34
N ILE A 94 13.19 3.30 10.49
CA ILE A 94 11.93 4.07 10.42
C ILE A 94 11.18 4.00 11.76
N ILE A 95 11.15 2.82 12.38
CA ILE A 95 10.51 2.60 13.69
C ILE A 95 11.23 3.40 14.76
N GLN A 96 12.57 3.41 14.81
CA GLN A 96 13.37 4.22 15.74
C GLN A 96 13.04 5.71 15.60
N ASN A 97 13.11 6.25 14.38
CA ASN A 97 12.77 7.65 14.10
C ASN A 97 11.32 8.00 14.47
N THR A 98 10.42 7.03 14.35
CA THR A 98 9.01 7.24 14.72
C THR A 98 8.83 7.15 16.24
N ALA A 99 9.52 6.23 16.90
CA ALA A 99 9.51 6.06 18.35
C ALA A 99 9.99 7.34 19.05
N GLU A 100 11.05 7.99 18.55
CA GLU A 100 11.54 9.27 19.04
C GLU A 100 10.47 10.36 19.04
N LYS A 101 9.62 10.42 17.99
CA LYS A 101 8.52 11.41 17.90
C LYS A 101 7.44 11.22 18.96
N TYR A 102 7.37 10.04 19.55
CA TYR A 102 6.41 9.68 20.62
C TYR A 102 7.09 9.51 21.99
N ASP A 103 8.34 9.96 22.14
CA ASP A 103 9.15 9.78 23.35
C ASP A 103 9.26 8.32 23.81
N LEU A 104 9.10 7.38 22.89
CA LEU A 104 9.19 5.94 23.14
C LEU A 104 10.64 5.48 23.05
N LYS A 105 11.22 5.06 24.17
CA LYS A 105 12.54 4.42 24.20
C LYS A 105 12.39 2.94 23.87
N ILE A 106 12.89 2.53 22.71
CA ILE A 106 12.85 1.15 22.24
C ILE A 106 14.26 0.64 21.91
N ALA A 107 14.58 -0.58 22.33
CA ALA A 107 15.84 -1.23 21.99
C ALA A 107 15.84 -1.69 20.53
N ASP A 108 17.01 -1.76 19.90
CA ASP A 108 17.17 -2.15 18.49
C ASP A 108 16.54 -3.52 18.19
N GLU A 109 16.71 -4.49 19.11
CA GLU A 109 16.13 -5.83 18.98
C GLU A 109 14.59 -5.80 18.94
N LEU A 110 13.96 -4.91 19.73
CA LEU A 110 12.51 -4.75 19.75
C LEU A 110 12.03 -4.01 18.50
N ALA A 111 12.80 -3.03 18.00
CA ALA A 111 12.51 -2.35 16.75
C ALA A 111 12.55 -3.33 15.56
N LEU A 112 13.50 -4.29 15.54
CA LEU A 112 13.54 -5.35 14.53
C LEU A 112 12.31 -6.29 14.61
N LYS A 113 11.85 -6.64 15.81
CA LYS A 113 10.62 -7.43 15.98
C LYS A 113 9.37 -6.70 15.44
N ILE A 114 9.28 -5.39 15.68
CA ILE A 114 8.20 -4.58 15.12
C ILE A 114 8.35 -4.48 13.60
N ALA A 115 9.57 -4.35 13.08
CA ALA A 115 9.85 -4.31 11.65
C ALA A 115 9.38 -5.62 10.96
N LYS A 116 9.69 -6.78 11.54
CA LYS A 116 9.22 -8.09 11.06
C LYS A 116 7.68 -8.14 10.99
N ALA A 117 7.00 -7.66 12.03
CA ALA A 117 5.54 -7.61 12.08
C ALA A 117 4.92 -6.53 11.16
N SER A 118 5.73 -5.66 10.54
CA SER A 118 5.28 -4.53 9.73
C SER A 118 5.00 -4.86 8.27
N ARG A 119 5.04 -6.13 7.87
CA ARG A 119 4.73 -6.59 6.51
C ARG A 119 5.49 -5.83 5.41
N GLN A 120 6.74 -5.50 5.65
CA GLN A 120 7.62 -4.76 4.73
C GLN A 120 7.06 -3.39 4.30
N THR A 121 6.17 -2.80 5.11
CA THR A 121 5.45 -1.56 4.77
C THR A 121 5.70 -0.48 5.80
N PRO A 122 6.34 0.67 5.43
CA PRO A 122 6.60 1.78 6.35
C PRO A 122 5.35 2.34 7.02
N ARG A 123 4.22 2.41 6.31
CA ARG A 123 2.93 2.85 6.86
C ARG A 123 2.47 1.96 8.01
N ILE A 124 2.61 0.63 7.87
CA ILE A 124 2.27 -0.33 8.91
C ILE A 124 3.26 -0.21 10.08
N ALA A 125 4.57 -0.09 9.80
CA ALA A 125 5.60 0.12 10.80
C ALA A 125 5.31 1.36 11.68
N ASN A 126 5.02 2.49 11.06
CA ASN A 126 4.66 3.73 11.75
C ASN A 126 3.39 3.56 12.62
N ASN A 127 2.35 2.92 12.08
CA ASN A 127 1.11 2.68 12.82
C ASN A 127 1.31 1.74 14.01
N LEU A 128 2.10 0.67 13.84
CA LEU A 128 2.43 -0.24 14.94
C LEU A 128 3.23 0.48 16.02
N THR A 129 4.26 1.26 15.63
CA THR A 129 5.07 2.03 16.56
C THR A 129 4.23 2.99 17.39
N LYS A 130 3.29 3.70 16.74
CA LYS A 130 2.36 4.59 17.44
C LYS A 130 1.51 3.82 18.46
N LYS A 131 0.89 2.70 18.06
CA LYS A 131 0.08 1.89 18.99
C LYS A 131 0.90 1.33 20.16
N ILE A 132 2.16 0.96 19.91
CA ILE A 132 3.07 0.49 20.96
C ILE A 132 3.46 1.65 21.89
N ALA A 133 3.64 2.86 21.36
CA ALA A 133 3.85 4.04 22.17
C ALA A 133 2.62 4.33 23.08
N ASP A 134 1.41 4.29 22.51
CA ASP A 134 0.16 4.45 23.29
C ASP A 134 0.06 3.35 24.38
N TYR A 135 0.41 2.11 24.06
CA TYR A 135 0.47 1.01 25.03
C TYR A 135 1.47 1.31 26.16
N SER A 136 2.65 1.85 25.84
CA SER A 136 3.70 2.15 26.80
C SER A 136 3.32 3.24 27.80
N LEU A 137 2.45 4.18 27.41
CA LEU A 137 1.93 5.22 28.32
C LEU A 137 1.14 4.63 29.48
N VAL A 138 0.49 3.48 29.27
CA VAL A 138 -0.34 2.82 30.31
C VAL A 138 0.47 1.75 31.05
N HIS A 139 1.30 0.99 30.33
CA HIS A 139 1.96 -0.21 30.86
C HIS A 139 3.46 -0.03 31.15
N GLY A 140 4.01 1.16 30.84
CA GLY A 140 5.41 1.49 31.09
C GLY A 140 6.35 0.97 29.99
N LYS A 141 7.61 0.75 30.37
CA LYS A 141 8.68 0.39 29.45
C LYS A 141 8.37 -0.86 28.61
N ILE A 142 8.64 -0.79 27.30
CA ILE A 142 8.50 -1.92 26.39
C ILE A 142 9.66 -2.91 26.59
N THR A 143 9.29 -4.14 26.89
CA THR A 143 10.12 -5.33 26.99
C THR A 143 9.62 -6.38 25.99
N ASP A 144 10.32 -7.49 25.82
CA ASP A 144 9.85 -8.59 24.98
C ASP A 144 8.44 -9.06 25.36
N LYS A 145 8.18 -9.21 26.66
CA LYS A 145 6.88 -9.65 27.14
C LYS A 145 5.79 -8.61 26.83
N SER A 146 6.03 -7.35 27.18
CA SER A 146 5.04 -6.30 26.96
C SER A 146 4.83 -5.97 25.47
N LEU A 147 5.84 -6.19 24.62
CA LEU A 147 5.68 -6.10 23.17
C LEU A 147 4.73 -7.19 22.65
N LYS A 148 4.86 -8.41 23.15
CA LYS A 148 3.95 -9.50 22.81
C LYS A 148 2.53 -9.20 23.28
N ASP A 149 2.35 -8.75 24.51
CA ASP A 149 1.05 -8.34 25.05
C ASP A 149 0.44 -7.19 24.21
N ALA A 150 1.27 -6.24 23.73
CA ALA A 150 0.83 -5.18 22.84
C ALA A 150 0.40 -5.71 21.46
N PHE A 151 1.12 -6.66 20.88
CA PHE A 151 0.74 -7.31 19.63
C PHE A 151 -0.58 -8.06 19.75
N ASP A 152 -0.78 -8.80 20.84
CA ASP A 152 -2.04 -9.49 21.12
C ASP A 152 -3.21 -8.50 21.23
N LEU A 153 -3.02 -7.37 21.91
CA LEU A 153 -4.01 -6.30 22.01
C LEU A 153 -4.31 -5.65 20.65
N ILE A 154 -3.30 -5.49 19.80
CA ILE A 154 -3.44 -4.96 18.43
C ILE A 154 -4.13 -5.97 17.51
N GLY A 155 -4.11 -7.26 17.86
CA GLY A 155 -4.68 -8.36 17.07
C GLY A 155 -3.75 -8.89 15.98
N ILE A 156 -2.44 -8.87 16.22
CA ILE A 156 -1.42 -9.45 15.33
C ILE A 156 -0.49 -10.38 16.10
N ASN A 157 0.20 -11.25 15.38
CA ASN A 157 1.30 -12.03 15.95
C ASN A 157 2.68 -11.43 15.58
N GLU A 158 3.75 -12.06 16.05
CA GLU A 158 5.13 -11.63 15.79
C GLU A 158 5.53 -11.62 14.30
N GLU A 159 4.82 -12.39 13.46
CA GLU A 159 4.99 -12.40 11.99
C GLU A 159 4.13 -11.33 11.28
N GLY A 160 3.36 -10.53 12.03
CA GLY A 160 2.44 -9.55 11.48
C GLY A 160 1.15 -10.14 10.92
N LEU A 161 0.83 -11.41 11.21
CA LEU A 161 -0.44 -12.03 10.82
C LEU A 161 -1.56 -11.51 11.71
N THR A 162 -2.61 -10.97 11.09
CA THR A 162 -3.85 -10.57 11.77
C THR A 162 -4.66 -11.80 12.16
N LEU A 163 -5.68 -11.59 13.00
CA LEU A 163 -6.63 -12.65 13.34
C LEU A 163 -7.32 -13.25 12.09
N SER A 164 -7.61 -12.43 11.08
CA SER A 164 -8.18 -12.89 9.81
C SER A 164 -7.19 -13.76 9.02
N ASP A 165 -5.91 -13.36 8.97
CA ASP A 165 -4.88 -14.17 8.34
C ASP A 165 -4.70 -15.52 9.03
N GLN A 166 -4.66 -15.51 10.36
CA GLN A 166 -4.50 -16.74 11.16
C GLN A 166 -5.70 -17.69 10.98
N LYS A 167 -6.91 -17.15 10.97
CA LYS A 167 -8.13 -17.93 10.66
C LYS A 167 -8.07 -18.49 9.24
N TYR A 168 -7.66 -17.68 8.28
CA TYR A 168 -7.50 -18.10 6.89
C TYR A 168 -6.53 -19.29 6.77
N LEU A 169 -5.35 -19.17 7.37
CA LEU A 169 -4.34 -20.25 7.37
C LEU A 169 -4.84 -21.50 8.08
N GLY A 170 -5.50 -21.36 9.24
CA GLY A 170 -6.09 -22.48 9.97
C GLY A 170 -7.17 -23.24 9.16
N LEU A 171 -7.94 -22.53 8.33
CA LEU A 171 -8.90 -23.19 7.43
C LEU A 171 -8.17 -24.04 6.37
N LEU A 172 -7.11 -23.50 5.76
CA LEU A 172 -6.35 -24.26 4.76
C LEU A 172 -5.60 -25.44 5.38
N GLU A 173 -5.09 -25.29 6.60
CA GLU A 173 -4.44 -26.36 7.35
C GLU A 173 -5.42 -27.50 7.64
N ALA A 174 -6.63 -27.17 8.11
CA ALA A 174 -7.67 -28.17 8.38
C ALA A 174 -8.16 -28.89 7.11
N ALA A 175 -8.08 -28.25 5.95
CA ALA A 175 -8.48 -28.83 4.67
C ALA A 175 -7.34 -29.58 3.97
N ALA A 176 -6.10 -29.39 4.41
CA ALA A 176 -4.92 -29.93 3.72
C ALA A 176 -5.01 -31.48 3.53
N PRO A 177 -4.55 -31.99 2.40
CA PRO A 177 -3.90 -31.31 1.27
C PRO A 177 -4.91 -30.78 0.20
N LYS A 178 -6.20 -30.75 0.48
CA LYS A 178 -7.24 -30.37 -0.49
C LYS A 178 -7.28 -28.85 -0.70
N PRO A 179 -7.35 -28.36 -1.95
CA PRO A 179 -7.53 -26.96 -2.22
C PRO A 179 -8.91 -26.46 -1.77
N VAL A 180 -8.98 -25.23 -1.26
CA VAL A 180 -10.21 -24.58 -0.82
C VAL A 180 -10.58 -23.46 -1.77
N GLY A 181 -11.82 -23.45 -2.26
CA GLY A 181 -12.33 -22.40 -3.14
C GLY A 181 -12.49 -21.06 -2.42
N LEU A 182 -12.38 -19.95 -3.18
CA LEU A 182 -12.49 -18.59 -2.64
C LEU A 182 -13.82 -18.36 -1.93
N ASN A 183 -14.94 -18.79 -2.55
CA ASN A 183 -16.29 -18.64 -1.98
C ASN A 183 -16.42 -19.36 -0.62
N THR A 184 -15.78 -20.53 -0.48
CA THR A 184 -15.77 -21.27 0.80
C THR A 184 -15.00 -20.51 1.86
N ILE A 185 -13.85 -19.93 1.50
CA ILE A 185 -13.04 -19.12 2.41
C ILE A 185 -13.81 -17.86 2.80
N ALA A 186 -14.44 -17.18 1.83
CA ALA A 186 -15.25 -15.98 2.05
C ALA A 186 -16.39 -16.25 3.03
N ALA A 187 -17.16 -17.30 2.79
CA ALA A 187 -18.26 -17.71 3.66
C ALA A 187 -17.79 -18.05 5.08
N TRP A 188 -16.64 -18.74 5.21
CA TRP A 188 -16.11 -19.15 6.49
C TRP A 188 -15.53 -17.98 7.32
N LEU A 189 -14.86 -17.04 6.66
CA LEU A 189 -14.31 -15.83 7.31
C LEU A 189 -15.37 -14.75 7.56
N GLY A 190 -16.52 -14.80 6.85
CA GLY A 190 -17.52 -13.74 6.88
C GLY A 190 -17.06 -12.47 6.15
N GLU A 191 -16.18 -12.62 5.15
CA GLU A 191 -15.61 -11.53 4.37
C GLU A 191 -16.02 -11.63 2.90
N SER A 192 -15.96 -10.49 2.16
CA SER A 192 -16.15 -10.53 0.71
C SER A 192 -14.94 -11.14 0.00
N GLU A 193 -15.15 -11.73 -1.16
CA GLU A 193 -14.08 -12.27 -2.00
C GLU A 193 -13.03 -11.21 -2.34
N ASP A 194 -13.48 -9.98 -2.65
CA ASP A 194 -12.59 -8.86 -2.95
C ASP A 194 -11.72 -8.49 -1.73
N THR A 195 -12.28 -8.50 -0.51
CA THR A 195 -11.52 -8.27 0.72
C THR A 195 -10.42 -9.31 0.89
N ILE A 196 -10.74 -10.58 0.62
CA ILE A 196 -9.77 -11.66 0.73
C ILE A 196 -8.67 -11.47 -0.30
N GLN A 197 -9.02 -11.25 -1.57
CA GLN A 197 -8.06 -11.13 -2.66
C GLN A 197 -7.19 -9.87 -2.58
N ASP A 198 -7.74 -8.76 -2.11
CA ASP A 198 -7.05 -7.47 -2.11
C ASP A 198 -6.34 -7.15 -0.78
N LYS A 199 -6.78 -7.72 0.35
CA LYS A 199 -6.23 -7.37 1.67
C LYS A 199 -5.54 -8.50 2.40
N ILE A 200 -6.04 -9.74 2.27
CA ILE A 200 -5.54 -10.91 3.03
C ILE A 200 -4.49 -11.66 2.21
N GLU A 201 -4.88 -12.17 1.05
CA GLU A 201 -4.04 -13.04 0.23
C GLU A 201 -2.71 -12.41 -0.24
N PRO A 202 -2.61 -11.10 -0.60
CA PRO A 202 -1.36 -10.55 -1.12
C PRO A 202 -0.18 -10.76 -0.17
N PHE A 203 -0.36 -10.52 1.11
CA PHE A 203 0.68 -10.73 2.10
C PHE A 203 1.01 -12.22 2.29
N LEU A 204 -0.02 -13.06 2.38
CA LEU A 204 0.16 -14.50 2.58
C LEU A 204 0.87 -15.16 1.39
N ILE A 205 0.57 -14.73 0.16
CA ILE A 205 1.24 -15.18 -1.07
C ILE A 205 2.68 -14.67 -1.12
N GLN A 206 2.90 -13.38 -0.83
CA GLN A 206 4.24 -12.78 -0.84
C GLN A 206 5.18 -13.47 0.15
N LYS A 207 4.68 -13.83 1.32
CA LYS A 207 5.44 -14.58 2.34
C LYS A 207 5.51 -16.08 2.06
N GLY A 208 4.82 -16.55 1.03
CA GLY A 208 4.83 -17.95 0.63
C GLY A 208 4.00 -18.88 1.53
N TYR A 209 3.13 -18.35 2.39
CA TYR A 209 2.25 -19.18 3.24
C TYR A 209 1.25 -19.98 2.41
N ILE A 210 0.75 -19.41 1.32
CA ILE A 210 -0.29 -20.00 0.49
C ILE A 210 0.08 -19.98 -1.00
N LEU A 211 -0.49 -20.92 -1.74
CA LEU A 211 -0.40 -20.97 -3.20
C LEU A 211 -1.81 -20.95 -3.80
N ARG A 212 -1.98 -20.16 -4.88
CA ARG A 212 -3.18 -20.20 -5.71
C ARG A 212 -3.04 -21.30 -6.77
N THR A 213 -4.04 -22.14 -6.87
CA THR A 213 -4.15 -23.20 -7.89
C THR A 213 -5.40 -23.00 -8.72
N SER A 214 -5.54 -23.74 -9.81
CA SER A 214 -6.76 -23.73 -10.65
C SER A 214 -8.01 -24.20 -9.90
N SER A 215 -7.85 -25.03 -8.86
CA SER A 215 -8.93 -25.59 -8.07
C SER A 215 -9.18 -24.85 -6.74
N GLY A 216 -8.36 -23.85 -6.39
CA GLY A 216 -8.51 -23.11 -5.15
C GLY A 216 -7.17 -22.66 -4.55
N ARG A 217 -7.15 -22.55 -3.22
CA ARG A 217 -5.98 -22.15 -2.43
C ARG A 217 -5.54 -23.32 -1.57
N ILE A 218 -4.23 -23.46 -1.45
CA ILE A 218 -3.62 -24.47 -0.60
C ILE A 218 -2.57 -23.84 0.30
N LEU A 219 -2.34 -24.45 1.45
CA LEU A 219 -1.21 -24.11 2.29
C LEU A 219 0.09 -24.56 1.58
N ASN A 220 1.15 -23.74 1.65
CA ASN A 220 2.42 -24.15 1.10
C ASN A 220 3.06 -25.23 1.98
N SER A 221 3.52 -26.31 1.37
CA SER A 221 4.09 -27.47 2.08
C SER A 221 5.32 -27.15 2.95
N VAL A 222 5.96 -26.01 2.74
CA VAL A 222 7.07 -25.54 3.58
C VAL A 222 6.60 -25.16 4.99
N PHE A 223 5.30 -24.92 5.17
CA PHE A 223 4.68 -24.52 6.45
C PHE A 223 3.75 -25.62 7.05
N LEU A 224 3.71 -26.81 6.44
CA LEU A 224 3.13 -28.04 6.95
C LEU A 224 4.19 -28.85 7.68
#